data_f18bc688ed008e66c259dc84366d13c8
#
_entry.id   f18bc688ed008e66c259dc84366d13c8
#
_cell.length_a   1.000
_cell.length_b   1.000
_cell.length_c   1.000
_cell.angle_alpha   90.00
_cell.angle_beta   90.00
_cell.angle_gamma   90.00
#
_symmetry.space_group_name_H-M   'P 1'
#
loop_
_entity.id
_entity.type
_entity.pdbx_description
1 polymer ?
#
loop_
_entity_poly.entity_id
_entity_poly.type
_entity_poly.pdbx_seq_one_letter_code
_entity_poly.pdbx_strand_id
1 'polypeptide(L)'
;MENPLQKARILVNQLEKYLDHYAKEHDVEHLAGPQGHLVMYLYKHPDKDMSIKAVEEILHISKSVASNLVKRMEKNGFIAIVPSKTDKRVKYLYLTHLGKKKATQFEIFLEKLHSTMLAGITKEEIRTTKKVIRTLAKNMAMENLD
;
A
#
# COMPACT_ATOMS: atom_id res chain seq x y z
N MET A 1 2.70 31.07 15.48
CA MET A 1 3.53 30.01 14.86
C MET A 1 2.62 29.03 14.14
N GLU A 2 2.81 28.88 12.86
CA GLU A 2 2.03 27.93 12.08
C GLU A 2 2.25 26.51 12.61
N ASN A 3 1.16 25.80 12.88
CA ASN A 3 1.23 24.44 13.40
C ASN A 3 1.70 23.49 12.30
N PRO A 4 2.89 22.88 12.41
CA PRO A 4 3.41 21.97 11.39
C PRO A 4 2.51 20.73 11.17
N LEU A 5 1.75 20.33 12.18
CA LEU A 5 0.80 19.22 12.08
C LEU A 5 -0.37 19.55 11.16
N GLN A 6 -0.82 20.81 11.15
CA GLN A 6 -1.87 21.27 10.25
C GLN A 6 -1.39 21.23 8.79
N LYS A 7 -0.16 21.69 8.55
CA LYS A 7 0.46 21.62 7.21
C LYS A 7 0.62 20.19 6.72
N ALA A 8 1.04 19.30 7.61
CA ALA A 8 1.15 17.88 7.30
C ALA A 8 -0.20 17.27 6.89
N ARG A 9 -1.27 17.62 7.60
CA ARG A 9 -2.64 17.17 7.28
C ARG A 9 -3.08 17.64 5.90
N ILE A 10 -2.83 18.91 5.59
CA ILE A 10 -3.15 19.47 4.27
C ILE A 10 -2.37 18.74 3.18
N LEU A 11 -1.07 18.51 3.42
CA LEU A 11 -0.21 17.79 2.47
C LEU A 11 -0.71 16.37 2.21
N VAL A 12 -1.10 15.63 3.24
CA VAL A 12 -1.65 14.28 3.09
C VAL A 12 -2.92 14.29 2.23
N ASN A 13 -3.84 15.23 2.50
CA ASN A 13 -5.07 15.37 1.71
C ASN A 13 -4.77 15.72 0.24
N GLN A 14 -3.81 16.59 -0.01
CA GLN A 14 -3.38 16.94 -1.37
C GLN A 14 -2.75 15.74 -2.08
N LEU A 15 -1.92 14.99 -1.36
CA LEU A 15 -1.27 13.78 -1.88
C LEU A 15 -2.32 12.73 -2.29
N GLU A 16 -3.31 12.47 -1.46
CA GLU A 16 -4.38 11.52 -1.76
C GLU A 16 -5.14 11.90 -3.04
N LYS A 17 -5.50 13.18 -3.19
CA LYS A 17 -6.17 13.69 -4.39
C LYS A 17 -5.29 13.57 -5.63
N TYR A 18 -4.02 13.90 -5.49
CA TYR A 18 -3.04 13.81 -6.56
C TYR A 18 -2.85 12.38 -7.04
N LEU A 19 -2.67 11.45 -6.10
CA LEU A 19 -2.53 10.02 -6.40
C LEU A 19 -3.77 9.46 -7.09
N ASP A 20 -4.95 9.79 -6.61
CA ASP A 20 -6.22 9.31 -7.18
C ASP A 20 -6.40 9.81 -8.62
N HIS A 21 -6.12 11.08 -8.86
CA HIS A 21 -6.21 11.67 -10.19
C HIS A 21 -5.23 11.02 -11.18
N TYR A 22 -3.96 10.94 -10.81
CA TYR A 22 -2.93 10.34 -11.67
C TYR A 22 -3.12 8.84 -11.88
N ALA A 23 -3.60 8.13 -10.87
CA ALA A 23 -3.88 6.70 -10.96
C ALA A 23 -4.97 6.41 -12.00
N LYS A 24 -6.01 7.24 -12.07
CA LYS A 24 -7.06 7.13 -13.09
C LYS A 24 -6.52 7.36 -14.50
N GLU A 25 -5.68 8.39 -14.68
CA GLU A 25 -5.06 8.70 -15.96
C GLU A 25 -4.14 7.59 -16.48
N HIS A 26 -3.55 6.79 -15.58
CA HIS A 26 -2.59 5.73 -15.92
C HIS A 26 -3.17 4.31 -15.83
N ASP A 27 -4.48 4.19 -15.69
CA ASP A 27 -5.18 2.90 -15.60
C ASP A 27 -4.72 2.01 -14.42
N VAL A 28 -4.39 2.67 -13.31
CA VAL A 28 -4.01 2.02 -12.05
C VAL A 28 -4.85 2.54 -10.86
N GLU A 29 -6.07 2.98 -11.14
CA GLU A 29 -6.94 3.68 -10.18
C GLU A 29 -7.22 2.90 -8.89
N HIS A 30 -7.29 1.57 -8.95
CA HIS A 30 -7.53 0.75 -7.77
C HIS A 30 -6.27 0.48 -6.94
N LEU A 31 -5.10 0.90 -7.43
CA LEU A 31 -3.80 0.59 -6.83
C LEU A 31 -3.19 1.76 -6.04
N ALA A 32 -3.84 2.91 -6.01
CA ALA A 32 -3.35 4.09 -5.29
C ALA A 32 -3.42 3.99 -3.76
N GLY A 33 -4.00 2.92 -3.22
CA GLY A 33 -4.16 2.70 -1.79
C GLY A 33 -3.72 1.30 -1.35
N PRO A 34 -4.43 0.69 -0.38
CA PRO A 34 -4.05 -0.62 0.18
C PRO A 34 -3.96 -1.74 -0.83
N GLN A 35 -4.79 -1.72 -1.89
CA GLN A 35 -4.72 -2.74 -2.95
C GLN A 35 -3.38 -2.71 -3.66
N GLY A 36 -2.86 -1.52 -3.97
CA GLY A 36 -1.55 -1.36 -4.60
C GLY A 36 -0.42 -1.87 -3.70
N HIS A 37 -0.47 -1.57 -2.42
CA HIS A 37 0.50 -2.07 -1.44
C HIS A 37 0.54 -3.60 -1.43
N LEU A 38 -0.62 -4.24 -1.37
CA LEU A 38 -0.70 -5.70 -1.34
C LEU A 38 -0.30 -6.34 -2.68
N VAL A 39 -0.74 -5.77 -3.81
CA VAL A 39 -0.34 -6.23 -5.15
C VAL A 39 1.19 -6.19 -5.29
N MET A 40 1.83 -5.10 -4.89
CA MET A 40 3.28 -4.96 -4.98
C MET A 40 4.01 -5.90 -4.03
N TYR A 41 3.46 -6.12 -2.84
CA TYR A 41 4.03 -7.08 -1.90
C TYR A 41 4.01 -8.51 -2.47
N LEU A 42 2.86 -8.95 -2.99
CA LEU A 42 2.72 -10.25 -3.64
C LEU A 42 3.63 -10.39 -4.87
N TYR A 43 3.76 -9.34 -5.65
CA TYR A 43 4.61 -9.30 -6.84
C TYR A 43 6.10 -9.48 -6.50
N LYS A 44 6.54 -8.85 -5.41
CA LYS A 44 7.93 -8.94 -4.95
C LYS A 44 8.26 -10.21 -4.16
N HIS A 45 7.25 -10.94 -3.73
CA HIS A 45 7.42 -12.16 -2.92
C HIS A 45 6.62 -13.33 -3.53
N PRO A 46 6.90 -13.72 -4.79
CA PRO A 46 6.11 -14.74 -5.49
C PRO A 46 6.18 -16.13 -4.86
N ASP A 47 7.23 -16.41 -4.10
CA ASP A 47 7.47 -17.73 -3.48
C ASP A 47 6.90 -17.85 -2.06
N LYS A 48 6.29 -16.78 -1.54
CA LYS A 48 5.67 -16.79 -0.22
C LYS A 48 4.19 -17.11 -0.29
N ASP A 49 3.76 -18.08 0.52
CA ASP A 49 2.34 -18.30 0.76
C ASP A 49 1.78 -17.13 1.60
N MET A 50 0.78 -16.46 1.05
CA MET A 50 0.17 -15.29 1.67
C MET A 50 -1.23 -15.62 2.15
N SER A 51 -1.41 -15.73 3.47
CA SER A 51 -2.72 -15.89 4.07
C SER A 51 -3.41 -14.55 4.30
N ILE A 52 -4.72 -14.55 4.52
CA ILE A 52 -5.47 -13.33 4.88
C ILE A 52 -4.94 -12.76 6.21
N LYS A 53 -4.58 -13.63 7.15
CA LYS A 53 -3.97 -13.23 8.42
C LYS A 53 -2.65 -12.48 8.22
N ALA A 54 -1.81 -12.92 7.28
CA ALA A 54 -0.57 -12.23 6.95
C ALA A 54 -0.84 -10.82 6.38
N VAL A 55 -1.93 -10.63 5.65
CA VAL A 55 -2.36 -9.29 5.17
C VAL A 55 -2.66 -8.35 6.34
N GLU A 56 -3.33 -8.82 7.38
CA GLU A 56 -3.59 -8.03 8.59
C GLU A 56 -2.27 -7.52 9.20
N GLU A 57 -1.29 -8.38 9.31
CA GLU A 57 0.02 -8.07 9.88
C GLU A 57 0.83 -7.11 9.01
N ILE A 58 0.87 -7.33 7.71
CA ILE A 58 1.64 -6.50 6.75
C ILE A 58 1.08 -5.09 6.67
N LEU A 59 -0.23 -4.96 6.61
CA LEU A 59 -0.90 -3.66 6.44
C LEU A 59 -1.30 -3.01 7.77
N HIS A 60 -1.10 -3.68 8.90
CA HIS A 60 -1.55 -3.20 10.22
C HIS A 60 -3.03 -2.83 10.25
N ILE A 61 -3.88 -3.71 9.74
CA ILE A 61 -5.31 -3.53 9.63
C ILE A 61 -6.07 -4.66 10.37
N SER A 62 -7.33 -4.40 10.70
CA SER A 62 -8.17 -5.39 11.37
C SER A 62 -8.55 -6.54 10.42
N LYS A 63 -8.98 -7.65 11.00
CA LYS A 63 -9.45 -8.83 10.27
C LYS A 63 -10.58 -8.50 9.29
N SER A 64 -11.56 -7.70 9.72
CA SER A 64 -12.69 -7.30 8.87
C SER A 64 -12.25 -6.42 7.70
N VAL A 65 -11.32 -5.48 7.94
CA VAL A 65 -10.77 -4.62 6.89
C VAL A 65 -9.95 -5.43 5.89
N ALA A 66 -9.12 -6.36 6.37
CA ALA A 66 -8.35 -7.27 5.51
C ALA A 66 -9.27 -8.14 4.64
N SER A 67 -10.29 -8.74 5.23
CA SER A 67 -11.29 -9.55 4.52
C SER A 67 -11.98 -8.75 3.41
N ASN A 68 -12.41 -7.53 3.69
CA ASN A 68 -13.06 -6.67 2.71
C ASN A 68 -12.11 -6.25 1.60
N LEU A 69 -10.86 -5.95 1.94
CA LEU A 69 -9.81 -5.61 0.97
C LEU A 69 -9.59 -6.78 -0.01
N VAL A 70 -9.39 -7.97 0.52
CA VAL A 70 -9.15 -9.19 -0.27
C VAL A 70 -10.32 -9.49 -1.20
N LYS A 71 -11.56 -9.36 -0.72
CA LYS A 71 -12.76 -9.55 -1.55
C LYS A 71 -12.82 -8.55 -2.70
N ARG A 72 -12.49 -7.28 -2.46
CA ARG A 72 -12.44 -6.26 -3.51
C ARG A 72 -11.38 -6.57 -4.56
N MET A 73 -10.21 -7.01 -4.12
CA MET A 73 -9.11 -7.38 -5.01
C MET A 73 -9.44 -8.61 -5.86
N GLU A 74 -10.14 -9.58 -5.28
CA GLU A 74 -10.65 -10.74 -6.02
C GLU A 74 -11.68 -10.32 -7.06
N LYS A 75 -12.63 -9.45 -6.66
CA LYS A 75 -13.64 -8.89 -7.58
C LYS A 75 -13.02 -8.12 -8.72
N ASN A 76 -11.96 -7.36 -8.45
CA ASN A 76 -11.20 -6.62 -9.47
C ASN A 76 -10.33 -7.54 -10.35
N GLY A 77 -10.22 -8.82 -10.01
CA GLY A 77 -9.48 -9.80 -10.77
C GLY A 77 -7.97 -9.77 -10.54
N PHE A 78 -7.49 -9.08 -9.52
CA PHE A 78 -6.05 -8.94 -9.24
C PHE A 78 -5.47 -10.15 -8.51
N ILE A 79 -6.28 -10.83 -7.71
CA ILE A 79 -5.89 -12.01 -6.95
C ILE A 79 -6.88 -13.15 -7.11
N ALA A 80 -6.40 -14.36 -6.89
CA ALA A 80 -7.21 -15.56 -6.68
C ALA A 80 -7.02 -16.01 -5.23
N ILE A 81 -8.11 -16.49 -4.63
CA ILE A 81 -8.10 -17.03 -3.27
C ILE A 81 -8.21 -18.54 -3.38
N VAL A 82 -7.23 -19.26 -2.85
CA VAL A 82 -7.15 -20.71 -2.92
C VAL A 82 -7.07 -21.29 -1.50
N PRO A 83 -7.99 -22.19 -1.12
CA PRO A 83 -7.90 -22.87 0.17
C PRO A 83 -6.60 -23.68 0.28
N SER A 84 -6.04 -23.75 1.47
CA SER A 84 -4.91 -24.65 1.76
C SER A 84 -5.31 -26.11 1.52
N LYS A 85 -4.41 -26.90 0.97
CA LYS A 85 -4.62 -28.33 0.76
C LYS A 85 -4.66 -29.12 2.08
N THR A 86 -4.03 -28.60 3.12
CA THR A 86 -3.91 -29.25 4.43
C THR A 86 -4.91 -28.77 5.45
N ASP A 87 -5.34 -27.51 5.39
CA ASP A 87 -6.35 -26.93 6.28
C ASP A 87 -7.24 -25.95 5.48
N LYS A 88 -8.47 -26.37 5.19
CA LYS A 88 -9.44 -25.58 4.41
C LYS A 88 -9.86 -24.26 5.07
N ARG A 89 -9.60 -24.10 6.37
CA ARG A 89 -9.83 -22.83 7.08
C ARG A 89 -8.81 -21.76 6.73
N VAL A 90 -7.65 -22.17 6.23
CA VAL A 90 -6.59 -21.28 5.77
C VAL A 90 -6.72 -21.06 4.28
N LYS A 91 -6.78 -19.81 3.86
CA LYS A 91 -6.89 -19.38 2.46
C LYS A 91 -5.64 -18.61 2.07
N TYR A 92 -5.09 -18.94 0.92
CA TYR A 92 -3.93 -18.26 0.35
C TYR A 92 -4.31 -17.37 -0.82
N LEU A 93 -3.56 -16.30 -0.98
CA LEU A 93 -3.73 -15.30 -2.01
C LEU A 93 -2.61 -15.42 -3.04
N TYR A 94 -3.00 -15.41 -4.31
CA TYR A 94 -2.04 -15.42 -5.42
C TYR A 94 -2.40 -14.34 -6.41
N LEU A 95 -1.39 -13.67 -6.98
CA LEU A 95 -1.63 -12.75 -8.09
C LEU A 95 -2.11 -13.52 -9.31
N THR A 96 -3.17 -13.01 -9.93
CA THR A 96 -3.60 -13.47 -11.25
C THR A 96 -2.67 -12.92 -12.33
N HIS A 97 -2.84 -13.36 -13.57
CA HIS A 97 -2.15 -12.77 -14.71
C HIS A 97 -2.42 -11.25 -14.81
N LEU A 98 -3.68 -10.84 -14.62
CA LEU A 98 -4.05 -9.42 -14.56
C LEU A 98 -3.36 -8.70 -13.40
N GLY A 99 -3.30 -9.32 -12.22
CA GLY A 99 -2.61 -8.75 -11.05
C GLY A 99 -1.14 -8.51 -11.30
N LYS A 100 -0.45 -9.43 -11.95
CA LYS A 100 0.96 -9.27 -12.35
C LYS A 100 1.15 -8.14 -13.36
N LYS A 101 0.27 -8.06 -14.36
CA LYS A 101 0.28 -6.97 -15.34
C LYS A 101 0.08 -5.61 -14.66
N LYS A 102 -0.89 -5.52 -13.76
CA LYS A 102 -1.17 -4.30 -12.98
C LYS A 102 -0.01 -3.93 -12.06
N ALA A 103 0.66 -4.91 -11.45
CA ALA A 103 1.85 -4.68 -10.64
C ALA A 103 2.96 -4.00 -11.45
N THR A 104 3.23 -4.49 -12.65
CA THR A 104 4.23 -3.92 -13.55
C THR A 104 3.87 -2.49 -13.96
N GLN A 105 2.62 -2.25 -14.33
CA GLN A 105 2.12 -0.91 -14.66
C GLN A 105 2.23 0.04 -13.48
N PHE A 106 1.90 -0.43 -12.30
CA PHE A 106 1.95 0.36 -11.08
C PHE A 106 3.39 0.69 -10.66
N GLU A 107 4.32 -0.23 -10.86
CA GLU A 107 5.76 0.02 -10.61
C GLU A 107 6.28 1.17 -11.47
N ILE A 108 5.98 1.16 -12.76
CA ILE A 108 6.33 2.25 -13.68
C ILE A 108 5.66 3.56 -13.27
N PHE A 109 4.40 3.51 -12.90
CA PHE A 109 3.65 4.66 -12.41
C PHE A 109 4.30 5.26 -11.15
N LEU A 110 4.69 4.44 -10.17
CA LEU A 110 5.36 4.88 -8.95
C LEU A 110 6.71 5.54 -9.23
N GLU A 111 7.50 5.00 -10.16
CA GLU A 111 8.78 5.59 -10.55
C GLU A 111 8.60 7.00 -11.09
N LYS A 112 7.65 7.20 -12.00
CA LYS A 112 7.33 8.51 -12.57
C LYS A 112 6.78 9.46 -11.51
N LEU A 113 5.91 8.97 -10.64
CA LEU A 113 5.33 9.73 -9.54
C LEU A 113 6.42 10.24 -8.59
N HIS A 114 7.30 9.34 -8.14
CA HIS A 114 8.40 9.68 -7.25
C HIS A 114 9.34 10.71 -7.89
N SER A 115 9.69 10.52 -9.14
CA SER A 115 10.53 11.45 -9.89
C SER A 115 9.92 12.85 -9.94
N THR A 116 8.62 12.96 -10.19
CA THR A 116 7.91 14.23 -10.25
C THR A 116 7.76 14.88 -8.87
N MET A 117 7.34 14.10 -7.88
CA MET A 117 7.08 14.61 -6.53
C MET A 117 8.34 15.03 -5.80
N LEU A 118 9.45 14.33 -6.04
CA LEU A 118 10.72 14.56 -5.36
C LEU A 118 11.64 15.52 -6.14
N ALA A 119 11.17 16.08 -7.24
CA ALA A 119 11.97 17.06 -8.02
C ALA A 119 12.37 18.23 -7.13
N GLY A 120 13.67 18.55 -7.14
CA GLY A 120 14.24 19.63 -6.32
C GLY A 120 14.49 19.27 -4.85
N ILE A 121 14.22 18.05 -4.43
CA ILE A 121 14.48 17.55 -3.09
C ILE A 121 15.74 16.67 -3.09
N THR A 122 16.68 16.97 -2.22
CA THR A 122 17.94 16.23 -2.12
C THR A 122 17.75 14.89 -1.42
N LYS A 123 18.66 13.95 -1.65
CA LYS A 123 18.68 12.66 -0.94
C LYS A 123 18.80 12.82 0.57
N GLU A 124 19.53 13.83 1.02
CA GLU A 124 19.71 14.14 2.43
C GLU A 124 18.40 14.63 3.05
N GLU A 125 17.68 15.52 2.36
CA GLU A 125 16.37 16.00 2.80
C GLU A 125 15.36 14.86 2.89
N ILE A 126 15.35 13.94 1.93
CA ILE A 126 14.52 12.74 1.99
C ILE A 126 14.87 11.87 3.19
N ARG A 127 16.16 11.67 3.45
CA ARG A 127 16.63 10.87 4.59
C ARG A 127 16.23 11.51 5.92
N THR A 128 16.40 12.81 6.03
CA THR A 128 15.99 13.58 7.21
C THR A 128 14.48 13.51 7.42
N THR A 129 13.69 13.67 6.36
CA THR A 129 12.23 13.56 6.43
C THR A 129 11.79 12.18 6.91
N LYS A 130 12.39 11.12 6.39
CA LYS A 130 12.11 9.74 6.84
C LYS A 130 12.44 9.54 8.32
N LYS A 131 13.55 10.11 8.78
CA LYS A 131 13.94 10.08 10.19
C LYS A 131 12.93 10.81 11.07
N VAL A 132 12.50 12.01 10.67
CA VAL A 132 11.50 12.80 11.40
C VAL A 132 10.17 12.04 11.50
N ILE A 133 9.69 11.51 10.38
CA ILE A 133 8.43 10.73 10.33
C ILE A 133 8.50 9.53 11.28
N ARG A 134 9.61 8.77 11.25
CA ARG A 134 9.81 7.62 12.15
C ARG A 134 9.85 8.03 13.62
N THR A 135 10.51 9.16 13.93
CA THR A 135 10.58 9.68 15.29
C THR A 135 9.21 10.13 15.78
N LEU A 136 8.43 10.83 14.93
CA LEU A 136 7.05 11.21 15.23
C LEU A 136 6.19 9.98 15.51
N ALA A 137 6.26 8.98 14.63
CA ALA A 137 5.52 7.73 14.80
C ALA A 137 5.88 7.04 16.12
N LYS A 138 7.18 6.97 16.45
CA LYS A 138 7.66 6.39 17.71
C LYS A 138 7.12 7.16 18.92
N ASN A 139 7.16 8.49 18.87
CA ASN A 139 6.67 9.32 19.97
C ASN A 139 5.16 9.27 20.16
N MET A 140 4.43 9.01 19.06
CA MET A 140 2.98 8.86 19.05
C MET A 140 2.52 7.41 19.23
N ALA A 141 3.41 6.43 19.14
CA ALA A 141 3.14 5.05 19.49
C ALA A 141 2.90 5.01 21.01
N MET A 142 1.72 5.46 21.38
CA MET A 142 1.26 5.45 22.74
C MET A 142 1.01 4.00 23.15
N GLU A 143 1.12 3.73 24.45
CA GLU A 143 0.95 2.44 25.10
C GLU A 143 -0.36 1.72 24.76
N ASN A 144 -1.25 2.33 23.99
CA ASN A 144 -2.59 1.84 23.67
C ASN A 144 -2.84 1.55 22.19
N LEU A 145 -1.78 1.46 21.37
CA LEU A 145 -1.89 1.05 19.95
C LEU A 145 -1.40 -0.40 19.75
N ASP A 146 -1.33 -1.18 20.83
CA ASP A 146 -1.14 -2.63 20.77
C ASP A 146 -2.44 -3.33 20.38
#